data_9c19f3b51b438e798dc6a348931b7b20
#
_entry.id   9c19f3b51b438e798dc6a348931b7b20
#
_cell.length_a   1.000
_cell.length_b   1.000
_cell.length_c   1.000
_cell.angle_alpha   90.00
_cell.angle_beta   90.00
_cell.angle_gamma   90.00
#
_symmetry.space_group_name_H-M   'P 1'
#
loop_
_entity.id
_entity.type
_entity.pdbx_description
1 polymer ?
#
loop_
_entity_poly.entity_id
_entity_poly.type
_entity_poly.pdbx_seq_one_letter_code
_entity_poly.pdbx_strand_id
1 'polypeptide(L)'
;MPRQKIVDGHLYDAGIYMLDKVAFLQDKPVPTDPTCILDGITQYIIERQFSKIYDDEWLVDIEGKVGVRTLTRIPVKKVRVSGVGMAFDCGIDEINVIGRVVLTLK
;
A
#
# COMPACT_ATOMS: atom_id res chain seq x y z
N MET A 1 1.36 -7.98 14.11
CA MET A 1 2.08 -7.37 13.00
C MET A 1 2.52 -5.95 13.36
N PRO A 2 3.58 -5.46 12.76
CA PRO A 2 3.95 -4.06 12.97
C PRO A 2 2.86 -3.13 12.49
N ARG A 3 2.74 -1.98 13.16
CA ARG A 3 1.83 -0.93 12.77
C ARG A 3 2.62 0.36 12.59
N GLN A 4 2.37 1.05 11.49
CA GLN A 4 2.97 2.34 11.19
C GLN A 4 1.87 3.33 10.87
N LYS A 5 2.14 4.61 11.05
CA LYS A 5 1.21 5.68 10.69
C LYS A 5 1.85 6.62 9.68
N ILE A 6 1.02 7.18 8.81
CA ILE A 6 1.43 8.21 7.85
C ILE A 6 1.09 9.57 8.44
N VAL A 7 2.11 10.44 8.55
CA VAL A 7 1.93 11.83 8.94
C VAL A 7 2.74 12.68 7.98
N ASP A 8 2.08 13.56 7.26
CA ASP A 8 2.70 14.45 6.27
C ASP A 8 3.56 13.70 5.25
N GLY A 9 3.09 12.53 4.81
CA GLY A 9 3.80 11.72 3.82
C GLY A 9 4.96 10.90 4.37
N HIS A 10 5.13 10.83 5.68
CA HIS A 10 6.20 10.05 6.31
C HIS A 10 5.64 8.95 7.16
N LEU A 11 6.32 7.80 7.18
CA LEU A 11 5.95 6.66 8.01
C LEU A 11 6.62 6.76 9.37
N TYR A 12 5.84 6.54 10.43
CA TYR A 12 6.32 6.48 11.80
C TYR A 12 5.85 5.19 12.45
N ASP A 13 6.69 4.63 13.32
CA ASP A 13 6.31 3.46 14.10
C ASP A 13 5.09 3.81 14.99
N ALA A 14 4.10 2.93 15.01
CA ALA A 14 2.88 3.09 15.78
C ALA A 14 2.54 1.82 16.58
N GLY A 15 3.55 1.03 16.92
CA GLY A 15 3.38 -0.14 17.78
C GLY A 15 3.04 -1.41 17.01
N ILE A 16 2.16 -2.20 17.61
CA ILE A 16 1.78 -3.51 17.09
C ILE A 16 0.27 -3.58 16.94
N TYR A 17 -0.18 -4.20 15.87
CA TYR A 17 -1.59 -4.42 15.57
C TYR A 17 -1.89 -5.91 15.59
N MET A 18 -3.01 -6.27 16.27
CA MET A 18 -3.50 -7.65 16.31
C MET A 18 -4.62 -7.80 15.30
N LEU A 19 -4.35 -8.51 14.21
CA LEU A 19 -5.34 -8.76 13.18
C LEU A 19 -6.03 -10.09 13.43
N ASP A 20 -7.37 -10.07 13.43
CA ASP A 20 -8.15 -11.28 13.45
C ASP A 20 -8.06 -11.96 12.07
N LYS A 21 -7.55 -13.18 12.04
CA LYS A 21 -7.42 -13.95 10.81
C LYS A 21 -8.76 -14.22 10.13
N VAL A 22 -9.86 -14.14 10.87
CA VAL A 22 -11.21 -14.30 10.32
C VAL A 22 -11.48 -13.33 9.18
N ALA A 23 -10.86 -12.15 9.20
CA ALA A 23 -11.00 -11.16 8.13
C ALA A 23 -10.56 -11.69 6.75
N PHE A 24 -9.74 -12.75 6.71
CA PHE A 24 -9.21 -13.32 5.47
C PHE A 24 -9.79 -14.70 5.14
N LEU A 25 -10.81 -15.17 5.87
CA LEU A 25 -11.27 -16.57 5.77
C LEU A 25 -12.00 -16.93 4.48
N GLN A 26 -12.53 -15.98 3.74
CA GLN A 26 -13.44 -16.39 2.65
C GLN A 26 -12.74 -16.59 1.32
N ASP A 27 -12.00 -15.65 0.83
CA ASP A 27 -11.42 -15.71 -0.51
C ASP A 27 -10.05 -15.05 -0.60
N LYS A 28 -9.50 -14.57 0.50
CA LYS A 28 -8.21 -13.91 0.47
C LYS A 28 -7.19 -14.67 1.29
N PRO A 29 -6.01 -14.93 0.74
CA PRO A 29 -4.96 -15.58 1.50
C PRO A 29 -4.49 -14.66 2.64
N VAL A 30 -4.08 -15.28 3.74
CA VAL A 30 -3.45 -14.55 4.85
C VAL A 30 -2.12 -13.99 4.34
N PRO A 31 -1.83 -12.69 4.56
CA PRO A 31 -0.57 -12.13 4.09
C PRO A 31 0.65 -12.77 4.76
N THR A 32 1.75 -12.82 4.02
CA THR A 32 3.00 -13.43 4.46
C THR A 32 3.82 -12.47 5.34
N ASP A 33 3.90 -11.20 4.93
CA ASP A 33 4.65 -10.18 5.65
C ASP A 33 3.79 -8.92 5.80
N PRO A 34 2.76 -8.97 6.66
CA PRO A 34 1.80 -7.89 6.78
C PRO A 34 2.30 -6.75 7.65
N THR A 35 1.88 -5.54 7.28
CA THR A 35 2.03 -4.34 8.11
C THR A 35 0.71 -3.58 8.11
N CYS A 36 0.32 -3.08 9.28
CA CYS A 36 -0.85 -2.20 9.40
C CYS A 36 -0.41 -0.76 9.19
N ILE A 37 -1.10 -0.05 8.31
CA ILE A 37 -0.82 1.35 8.02
C ILE A 37 -2.01 2.19 8.44
N LEU A 38 -1.77 3.17 9.31
CA LEU A 38 -2.77 4.15 9.70
C LEU A 38 -2.62 5.40 8.85
N ASP A 39 -3.69 5.79 8.18
CA ASP A 39 -3.75 7.03 7.42
C ASP A 39 -5.01 7.79 7.85
N GLY A 40 -4.86 8.71 8.80
CA GLY A 40 -6.00 9.34 9.43
C GLY A 40 -6.87 8.31 10.16
N ILE A 41 -8.14 8.23 9.76
CA ILE A 41 -9.10 7.27 10.33
C ILE A 41 -9.13 5.94 9.57
N THR A 42 -8.42 5.85 8.45
CA THR A 42 -8.40 4.64 7.63
C THR A 42 -7.21 3.79 8.01
N GLN A 43 -7.44 2.48 8.13
CA GLN A 43 -6.39 1.51 8.35
C GLN A 43 -6.27 0.62 7.13
N TYR A 44 -5.04 0.39 6.69
CA TYR A 44 -4.74 -0.53 5.60
C TYR A 44 -3.88 -1.64 6.13
N ILE A 45 -4.16 -2.87 5.70
CA ILE A 45 -3.22 -3.97 5.88
C ILE A 45 -2.53 -4.15 4.55
N ILE A 46 -1.21 -4.06 4.55
CA ILE A 46 -0.42 -4.23 3.33
C ILE A 46 0.40 -5.51 3.41
N GLU A 47 0.63 -6.11 2.25
CA GLU A 47 1.53 -7.23 2.06
C GLU A 47 2.84 -6.69 1.50
N ARG A 48 3.93 -6.86 2.26
CA ARG A 48 5.25 -6.40 1.81
C ARG A 48 5.94 -7.40 0.88
N GLN A 49 5.48 -8.64 0.87
CA GLN A 49 6.06 -9.69 0.03
C GLN A 49 5.34 -9.69 -1.31
N PHE A 50 6.03 -9.24 -2.35
CA PHE A 50 5.50 -9.26 -3.71
C PHE A 50 6.67 -9.36 -4.70
N SER A 51 6.43 -9.94 -5.86
CA SER A 51 7.43 -10.08 -6.91
C SER A 51 7.17 -9.15 -8.09
N LYS A 52 5.90 -8.84 -8.35
CA LYS A 52 5.50 -7.99 -9.48
C LYS A 52 4.46 -6.99 -9.03
N ILE A 53 4.52 -5.81 -9.64
CA ILE A 53 3.50 -4.77 -9.47
C ILE A 53 2.46 -4.97 -10.57
N TYR A 54 1.20 -5.06 -10.18
CA TYR A 54 0.06 -5.18 -11.08
C TYR A 54 -1.02 -4.20 -10.67
N ASP A 55 -2.07 -4.10 -11.45
CA ASP A 55 -3.16 -3.15 -11.23
C ASP A 55 -3.85 -3.43 -9.89
N ASP A 56 -3.68 -2.54 -8.93
CA ASP A 56 -4.24 -2.65 -7.59
C ASP A 56 -3.94 -1.36 -6.81
N GLU A 57 -4.32 -1.35 -5.54
CA GLU A 57 -3.92 -0.31 -4.60
C GLU A 57 -2.61 -0.72 -3.91
N TRP A 58 -1.71 0.23 -3.80
CA TRP A 58 -0.37 0.02 -3.26
C TRP A 58 0.04 1.15 -2.33
N LEU A 59 0.80 0.81 -1.30
CA LEU A 59 1.52 1.82 -0.52
C LEU A 59 2.79 2.15 -1.27
N VAL A 60 2.96 3.42 -1.61
CA VAL A 60 4.08 3.88 -2.43
C VAL A 60 4.75 5.08 -1.81
N ASP A 61 6.04 5.22 -2.09
CA ASP A 61 6.83 6.41 -1.78
C ASP A 61 7.17 7.10 -3.09
N ILE A 62 6.67 8.32 -3.26
CA ILE A 62 6.88 9.12 -4.45
C ILE A 62 7.59 10.40 -4.02
N GLU A 63 8.85 10.54 -4.43
CA GLU A 63 9.67 11.71 -4.11
C GLU A 63 9.71 12.03 -2.61
N GLY A 64 9.78 10.98 -1.79
CA GLY A 64 9.85 11.12 -0.34
C GLY A 64 8.51 11.23 0.37
N LYS A 65 7.39 11.13 -0.36
CA LYS A 65 6.05 11.16 0.21
C LYS A 65 5.37 9.82 0.10
N VAL A 66 4.98 9.27 1.23
CA VAL A 66 4.32 7.96 1.32
C VAL A 66 2.81 8.14 1.32
N GLY A 67 2.14 7.29 0.58
CA GLY A 67 0.67 7.26 0.56
C GLY A 67 0.16 6.05 -0.19
N VAL A 68 -1.14 5.77 -0.01
CA VAL A 68 -1.82 4.71 -0.75
C VAL A 68 -2.33 5.29 -2.06
N ARG A 69 -2.00 4.63 -3.16
CA ARG A 69 -2.38 5.04 -4.51
C ARG A 69 -2.83 3.83 -5.32
N THR A 70 -3.68 4.07 -6.30
CA THR A 70 -4.01 3.06 -7.29
C THR A 70 -2.97 3.10 -8.40
N LEU A 71 -2.37 1.96 -8.69
CA LEU A 71 -1.40 1.81 -9.75
C LEU A 71 -2.02 1.00 -10.88
N THR A 72 -1.87 1.51 -12.11
CA THR A 72 -2.30 0.82 -13.33
C THR A 72 -1.10 0.67 -14.25
N ARG A 73 -0.81 -0.55 -14.65
CA ARG A 73 0.35 -0.83 -15.51
C ARG A 73 0.09 -0.32 -16.92
N ILE A 74 1.08 0.35 -17.48
CA ILE A 74 1.07 0.87 -18.85
C ILE A 74 2.32 0.36 -19.56
N PRO A 75 2.22 -0.14 -20.81
CA PRO A 75 3.42 -0.45 -21.61
C PRO A 75 4.18 0.86 -21.92
N VAL A 76 5.48 0.90 -21.95
CA VAL A 76 6.48 -0.10 -21.61
C VAL A 76 7.12 0.34 -20.29
N LYS A 77 7.06 -0.51 -19.26
CA LYS A 77 7.64 -0.24 -17.93
C LYS A 77 7.15 1.08 -17.32
N LYS A 78 5.90 1.44 -17.56
CA LYS A 78 5.26 2.64 -17.03
C LYS A 78 4.11 2.26 -16.12
N VAL A 79 3.70 3.21 -15.30
CA VAL A 79 2.57 3.05 -14.39
C VAL A 79 1.82 4.37 -14.33
N ARG A 80 0.49 4.27 -14.27
CA ARG A 80 -0.37 5.41 -13.95
C ARG A 80 -0.66 5.41 -12.47
N VAL A 81 -0.37 6.53 -11.83
CA VAL A 81 -0.62 6.74 -10.40
C VAL A 81 -1.87 7.59 -10.27
N SER A 82 -2.85 7.07 -9.53
CA SER A 82 -4.11 7.76 -9.31
C SER A 82 -4.59 7.57 -7.87
N GLY A 83 -5.70 8.22 -7.52
CA GLY A 83 -6.34 8.10 -6.21
C GLY A 83 -6.28 9.37 -5.37
N VAL A 84 -5.28 10.22 -5.55
CA VAL A 84 -5.18 11.51 -4.85
C VAL A 84 -4.68 12.55 -5.84
N GLY A 85 -5.39 13.65 -5.96
CA GLY A 85 -5.04 14.70 -6.90
C GLY A 85 -5.19 14.27 -8.35
N MET A 86 -4.41 14.86 -9.23
CA MET A 86 -4.41 14.50 -10.65
C MET A 86 -3.64 13.20 -10.86
N ALA A 87 -4.20 12.30 -11.67
CA ALA A 87 -3.48 11.12 -12.11
C ALA A 87 -2.30 11.52 -13.00
N PHE A 88 -1.21 10.77 -12.90
CA PHE A 88 -0.04 11.00 -13.72
C PHE A 88 0.62 9.68 -14.07
N ASP A 89 1.39 9.69 -15.15
CA ASP A 89 2.13 8.52 -15.60
C ASP A 89 3.63 8.72 -15.34
N CYS A 90 4.30 7.65 -14.93
CA CYS A 90 5.75 7.67 -14.72
C CYS A 90 6.33 6.29 -15.00
N GLY A 91 7.66 6.20 -15.04
CA GLY A 91 8.34 4.92 -15.11
C GLY A 91 8.14 4.16 -13.78
N ILE A 92 8.00 2.85 -13.87
CA ILE A 92 7.77 2.02 -12.69
C ILE A 92 8.96 2.06 -11.72
N ASP A 93 10.14 2.40 -12.21
CA ASP A 93 11.35 2.53 -11.40
C ASP A 93 11.53 3.93 -10.82
N GLU A 94 10.65 4.87 -11.17
CA GLU A 94 10.70 6.24 -10.63
C GLU A 94 9.97 6.38 -9.31
N ILE A 95 9.26 5.34 -8.87
CA ILE A 95 8.56 5.30 -7.58
C ILE A 95 9.06 4.10 -6.78
N ASN A 96 8.95 4.19 -5.46
CA ASN A 96 9.27 3.08 -4.58
C ASN A 96 7.98 2.47 -4.07
N VAL A 97 7.71 1.22 -4.44
CA VAL A 97 6.51 0.49 -4.02
C VAL A 97 6.83 -0.30 -2.77
N ILE A 98 6.09 -0.04 -1.70
CA ILE A 98 6.37 -0.59 -0.37
C ILE A 98 5.58 -1.88 -0.13
N GLY A 99 4.31 -1.91 -0.51
CA GLY A 99 3.47 -3.08 -0.31
C GLY A 99 2.12 -2.95 -0.98
N ARG A 100 1.46 -4.08 -1.14
CA ARG A 100 0.12 -4.15 -1.75
C ARG A 100 -0.95 -4.08 -0.67
N VAL A 101 -1.97 -3.28 -0.88
CA VAL A 101 -3.10 -3.20 0.04
C VAL A 101 -3.94 -4.48 -0.11
N VAL A 102 -4.10 -5.22 0.96
CA VAL A 102 -4.88 -6.47 0.98
C VAL A 102 -6.18 -6.31 1.74
N LEU A 103 -6.29 -5.32 2.60
CA LEU A 103 -7.48 -5.05 3.38
C LEU A 103 -7.55 -3.58 3.75
N THR A 104 -8.73 -2.98 3.65
CA THR A 104 -8.97 -1.59 4.06
C THR A 104 -10.04 -1.59 5.15
N LEU A 105 -9.74 -0.96 6.28
CA LEU A 105 -10.63 -0.82 7.42
C LEU A 105 -10.92 0.66 7.66
N LYS A 106 -12.17 1.00 7.74
CA LYS A 106 -12.59 2.39 7.99
C LYS A 106 -13.30 2.51 9.32
#